data_040e4b60b336a864ec3f87ad6adc0a26
#
_entry.id   040e4b60b336a864ec3f87ad6adc0a26
#
_cell.length_a   1.000
_cell.length_b   1.000
_cell.length_c   1.000
_cell.angle_alpha   90.00
_cell.angle_beta   90.00
_cell.angle_gamma   90.00
#
_symmetry.space_group_name_H-M   'P 1'
#
loop_
_entity.id
_entity.type
_entity.pdbx_description
1 polymer ?
#
loop_
_entity_poly.entity_id
_entity_poly.type
_entity_poly.pdbx_seq_one_letter_code
_entity_poly.pdbx_strand_id
1 'polypeptide(L)'
;MAGINLKVQIEINGQFVQAGHITGSSFRDAAFSYDESYITSPAARAISLSLPLSKKDFDTDATKSFFDGLLPEGFTRQCVADSIHASSDDYISILRQLGSECLGAIQIIDEEKPSIKNGYIPLTIEEIKELAKEGASKSAEIVVKSHLSLTGASGKVGLYYDQISGKWYKPQGLAPSTHIVKQSHVRYKNIVLNEQLCLLAAQKLGIEIPESFILQAQVGKGNDKEVLFATRRFDRAFDKDSQIIDELKTPYRLHQEDFAQALGIKSADKYEKAGQGYLKRMFDLLQKYSSNPIEDSLKLWRRTVYNCIIGNTDNHIKNSSLIYSKDLASIRLAPFYDVVCTKIYESSTDEMSVSINGRQNIKLITRDDLEQEAKRCSLGSKVAIKIYDELHNGIKKAILDSAEELSQAGFKEAPSMAEKILRYVKK
;
A
#
# COMPACT_ATOMS: atom_id res chain seq x y z
N MET A 1 -9.12 -34.48 -1.78
CA MET A 1 -9.30 -33.08 -1.44
C MET A 1 -10.01 -32.43 -2.62
N ALA A 2 -11.01 -31.58 -2.37
CA ALA A 2 -11.62 -30.79 -3.44
C ALA A 2 -10.54 -29.92 -4.07
N GLY A 3 -10.56 -29.76 -5.39
CA GLY A 3 -9.62 -28.90 -6.11
C GLY A 3 -9.83 -27.44 -5.75
N ILE A 4 -8.84 -26.58 -6.04
CA ILE A 4 -8.97 -25.14 -5.92
C ILE A 4 -9.88 -24.66 -7.04
N ASN A 5 -10.91 -23.90 -6.70
CA ASN A 5 -11.74 -23.15 -7.64
C ASN A 5 -12.17 -21.84 -6.97
N LEU A 6 -11.40 -20.78 -7.17
CA LEU A 6 -11.67 -19.46 -6.61
C LEU A 6 -12.10 -18.52 -7.73
N LYS A 7 -13.27 -17.91 -7.56
CA LYS A 7 -13.82 -16.91 -8.47
C LYS A 7 -13.13 -15.57 -8.29
N VAL A 8 -12.67 -14.98 -9.36
CA VAL A 8 -12.06 -13.65 -9.39
C VAL A 8 -13.04 -12.64 -9.97
N GLN A 9 -13.37 -11.63 -9.19
CA GLN A 9 -14.23 -10.53 -9.61
C GLN A 9 -13.45 -9.20 -9.55
N ILE A 10 -13.87 -8.27 -10.40
CA ILE A 10 -13.37 -6.89 -10.41
C ILE A 10 -14.55 -5.92 -10.43
N GLU A 11 -14.46 -4.84 -9.65
CA GLU A 11 -15.48 -3.79 -9.68
C GLU A 11 -15.20 -2.82 -10.84
N ILE A 12 -16.16 -2.68 -11.75
CA ILE A 12 -16.13 -1.74 -12.88
C ILE A 12 -17.39 -0.89 -12.80
N ASN A 13 -17.24 0.43 -12.78
CA ASN A 13 -18.37 1.36 -12.67
C ASN A 13 -19.29 1.12 -11.45
N GLY A 14 -18.74 0.61 -10.35
CA GLY A 14 -19.49 0.31 -9.13
C GLY A 14 -20.22 -1.03 -9.14
N GLN A 15 -19.94 -1.90 -10.12
CA GLN A 15 -20.52 -3.23 -10.20
C GLN A 15 -19.44 -4.30 -10.32
N PHE A 16 -19.60 -5.40 -9.57
CA PHE A 16 -18.70 -6.54 -9.67
C PHE A 16 -19.00 -7.36 -10.91
N VAL A 17 -17.97 -7.57 -11.71
CA VAL A 17 -17.97 -8.40 -12.90
C VAL A 17 -17.02 -9.57 -12.67
N GLN A 18 -17.45 -10.78 -12.99
CA GLN A 18 -16.57 -11.94 -12.91
C GLN A 18 -15.57 -11.89 -14.03
N ALA A 19 -14.28 -11.83 -13.66
CA ALA A 19 -13.17 -11.75 -14.60
C ALA A 19 -12.62 -13.13 -14.96
N GLY A 20 -12.65 -14.09 -14.02
CA GLY A 20 -12.09 -15.42 -14.24
C GLY A 20 -12.01 -16.25 -12.98
N HIS A 21 -11.16 -17.29 -13.02
CA HIS A 21 -10.99 -18.23 -11.93
C HIS A 21 -9.52 -18.54 -11.66
N ILE A 22 -9.21 -18.86 -10.40
CA ILE A 22 -7.96 -19.53 -10.01
C ILE A 22 -8.29 -20.98 -9.75
N THR A 23 -7.67 -21.89 -10.52
CA THR A 23 -7.88 -23.33 -10.40
C THR A 23 -6.58 -24.08 -10.14
N GLY A 24 -6.66 -25.24 -9.51
CA GLY A 24 -5.49 -26.10 -9.23
C GLY A 24 -5.79 -27.22 -8.25
N SER A 25 -4.84 -28.08 -8.00
CA SER A 25 -4.93 -29.13 -6.97
C SER A 25 -4.32 -28.67 -5.64
N SER A 26 -3.42 -27.69 -5.68
CA SER A 26 -2.71 -27.11 -4.54
C SER A 26 -2.22 -25.67 -4.86
N PHE A 27 -1.76 -24.93 -3.87
CA PHE A 27 -1.18 -23.60 -4.10
C PHE A 27 0.08 -23.61 -4.99
N ARG A 28 0.66 -24.79 -5.24
CA ARG A 28 1.87 -24.93 -6.08
C ARG A 28 1.58 -25.04 -7.56
N ASP A 29 0.36 -25.42 -7.93
CA ASP A 29 -0.11 -25.54 -9.31
C ASP A 29 -1.31 -24.65 -9.61
N ALA A 30 -1.66 -23.74 -8.69
CA ALA A 30 -2.73 -22.78 -8.86
C ALA A 30 -2.44 -21.82 -10.02
N ALA A 31 -3.37 -21.73 -10.95
CA ALA A 31 -3.27 -20.97 -12.18
C ALA A 31 -4.52 -20.13 -12.41
N PHE A 32 -4.36 -18.89 -12.85
CA PHE A 32 -5.45 -17.98 -13.19
C PHE A 32 -5.81 -18.07 -14.67
N SER A 33 -7.10 -18.08 -14.95
CA SER A 33 -7.63 -17.97 -16.31
C SER A 33 -8.76 -16.96 -16.34
N TYR A 34 -8.75 -16.10 -17.37
CA TYR A 34 -9.91 -15.25 -17.67
C TYR A 34 -11.07 -16.06 -18.20
N ASP A 35 -12.29 -15.68 -17.86
CA ASP A 35 -13.50 -16.26 -18.45
C ASP A 35 -13.69 -15.77 -19.89
N GLU A 36 -14.15 -16.66 -20.76
CA GLU A 36 -14.44 -16.33 -22.16
C GLU A 36 -15.45 -15.20 -22.28
N SER A 37 -16.51 -15.25 -21.46
CA SER A 37 -17.54 -14.21 -21.42
C SER A 37 -17.00 -12.86 -20.98
N TYR A 38 -15.96 -12.83 -20.15
CA TYR A 38 -15.29 -11.60 -19.74
C TYR A 38 -14.42 -11.04 -20.87
N ILE A 39 -13.54 -11.86 -21.46
CA ILE A 39 -12.62 -11.42 -22.53
C ILE A 39 -13.36 -10.84 -23.73
N THR A 40 -14.52 -11.43 -24.09
CA THR A 40 -15.32 -10.99 -25.24
C THR A 40 -16.19 -9.78 -24.95
N SER A 41 -16.28 -9.34 -23.68
CA SER A 41 -17.06 -8.15 -23.31
C SER A 41 -16.34 -6.86 -23.75
N PRO A 42 -17.06 -5.89 -24.35
CA PRO A 42 -16.49 -4.58 -24.69
C PRO A 42 -15.98 -3.79 -23.48
N ALA A 43 -16.52 -4.09 -22.30
CA ALA A 43 -16.12 -3.48 -21.03
C ALA A 43 -14.93 -4.19 -20.36
N ALA A 44 -14.44 -5.31 -20.93
CA ALA A 44 -13.32 -6.04 -20.36
C ALA A 44 -12.06 -5.17 -20.25
N ARG A 45 -11.38 -5.25 -19.12
CA ARG A 45 -10.09 -4.64 -18.85
C ARG A 45 -9.22 -5.66 -18.13
N ALA A 46 -7.91 -5.61 -18.38
CA ALA A 46 -6.97 -6.47 -17.66
C ALA A 46 -7.04 -6.18 -16.16
N ILE A 47 -7.01 -7.23 -15.33
CA ILE A 47 -6.95 -7.09 -13.87
C ILE A 47 -5.54 -6.71 -13.39
N SER A 48 -4.54 -6.78 -14.27
CA SER A 48 -3.18 -6.33 -14.03
C SER A 48 -2.47 -6.11 -15.37
N LEU A 49 -1.50 -5.21 -15.41
CA LEU A 49 -0.62 -5.05 -16.58
C LEU A 49 0.24 -6.29 -16.85
N SER A 50 0.50 -7.10 -15.82
CA SER A 50 1.20 -8.39 -15.95
C SER A 50 0.28 -9.55 -16.36
N LEU A 51 -1.05 -9.35 -16.32
CA LEU A 51 -2.06 -10.32 -16.73
C LEU A 51 -2.92 -9.75 -17.88
N PRO A 52 -2.34 -9.47 -19.06
CA PRO A 52 -3.04 -8.78 -20.14
C PRO A 52 -4.13 -9.65 -20.78
N LEU A 53 -5.23 -9.03 -21.26
CA LEU A 53 -6.34 -9.72 -21.95
C LEU A 53 -5.94 -10.42 -23.27
N SER A 54 -4.77 -10.11 -23.83
CA SER A 54 -4.24 -10.80 -25.01
C SER A 54 -3.90 -12.28 -24.75
N LYS A 55 -3.87 -12.68 -23.48
CA LYS A 55 -3.62 -14.05 -23.04
C LYS A 55 -4.74 -14.45 -22.07
N LYS A 56 -5.35 -15.63 -22.31
CA LYS A 56 -6.45 -16.14 -21.47
C LYS A 56 -5.92 -16.82 -20.21
N ASP A 57 -4.95 -17.72 -20.35
CA ASP A 57 -4.47 -18.61 -19.30
C ASP A 57 -3.08 -18.18 -18.84
N PHE A 58 -2.84 -18.17 -17.55
CA PHE A 58 -1.58 -17.77 -16.94
C PHE A 58 -1.00 -18.91 -16.10
N ASP A 59 0.32 -19.06 -16.16
CA ASP A 59 1.02 -20.05 -15.35
C ASP A 59 1.02 -19.71 -13.86
N THR A 60 1.53 -20.62 -13.06
CA THR A 60 1.58 -20.49 -11.60
C THR A 60 2.43 -19.30 -11.14
N ASP A 61 3.49 -18.98 -11.85
CA ASP A 61 4.38 -17.86 -11.51
C ASP A 61 3.73 -16.51 -11.76
N ALA A 62 3.10 -16.32 -12.90
CA ALA A 62 2.33 -15.11 -13.20
C ALA A 62 1.15 -14.94 -12.24
N THR A 63 0.41 -16.03 -11.97
CA THR A 63 -0.69 -16.06 -11.01
C THR A 63 -0.21 -15.66 -9.63
N LYS A 64 0.84 -16.28 -9.12
CA LYS A 64 1.39 -15.98 -7.79
C LYS A 64 1.90 -14.55 -7.70
N SER A 65 2.58 -14.03 -8.72
CA SER A 65 3.12 -12.67 -8.70
C SER A 65 2.06 -11.60 -8.48
N PHE A 66 0.87 -11.79 -9.02
CA PHE A 66 -0.24 -10.85 -8.82
C PHE A 66 -1.02 -11.13 -7.52
N PHE A 67 -1.53 -12.36 -7.35
CA PHE A 67 -2.47 -12.67 -6.28
C PHE A 67 -1.83 -12.77 -4.89
N ASP A 68 -0.61 -13.27 -4.78
CA ASP A 68 0.17 -13.21 -3.53
C ASP A 68 0.51 -11.76 -3.14
N GLY A 69 0.65 -10.88 -4.13
CA GLY A 69 0.84 -9.44 -3.94
C GLY A 69 -0.31 -8.74 -3.22
N LEU A 70 -1.52 -9.30 -3.21
CA LEU A 70 -2.67 -8.78 -2.49
C LEU A 70 -2.68 -9.08 -0.99
N LEU A 71 -1.80 -9.98 -0.52
CA LEU A 71 -1.84 -10.56 0.82
C LEU A 71 -0.89 -9.87 1.81
N PRO A 72 -1.14 -9.98 3.13
CA PRO A 72 -0.20 -9.57 4.15
C PRO A 72 1.16 -10.24 4.00
N GLU A 73 2.19 -9.60 4.53
CA GLU A 73 3.57 -10.09 4.52
C GLU A 73 4.10 -10.25 5.95
N GLY A 74 5.26 -10.89 6.08
CA GLY A 74 6.00 -10.99 7.34
C GLY A 74 5.20 -11.59 8.49
N PHE A 75 5.30 -10.98 9.67
CA PHE A 75 4.67 -11.48 10.89
C PHE A 75 3.14 -11.53 10.81
N THR A 76 2.50 -10.53 10.19
CA THR A 76 1.04 -10.52 10.01
C THR A 76 0.57 -11.72 9.18
N ARG A 77 1.30 -12.04 8.11
CA ARG A 77 1.02 -13.23 7.30
C ARG A 77 1.12 -14.53 8.10
N GLN A 78 2.16 -14.66 8.94
CA GLN A 78 2.32 -15.81 9.81
C GLN A 78 1.16 -15.95 10.78
N CYS A 79 0.76 -14.87 11.46
CA CYS A 79 -0.39 -14.88 12.36
C CYS A 79 -1.70 -15.31 11.67
N VAL A 80 -1.93 -14.83 10.43
CA VAL A 80 -3.09 -15.24 9.63
C VAL A 80 -3.01 -16.72 9.27
N ALA A 81 -1.87 -17.19 8.78
CA ALA A 81 -1.66 -18.59 8.43
C ALA A 81 -1.88 -19.52 9.63
N ASP A 82 -1.32 -19.19 10.79
CA ASP A 82 -1.50 -19.94 12.04
C ASP A 82 -2.98 -19.99 12.45
N SER A 83 -3.72 -18.90 12.31
CA SER A 83 -5.14 -18.82 12.68
C SER A 83 -6.05 -19.68 11.82
N ILE A 84 -5.63 -19.97 10.58
CA ILE A 84 -6.36 -20.84 9.64
C ILE A 84 -5.72 -22.23 9.50
N HIS A 85 -4.73 -22.55 10.34
CA HIS A 85 -3.98 -23.81 10.32
C HIS A 85 -3.37 -24.14 8.95
N ALA A 86 -2.83 -23.12 8.26
CA ALA A 86 -2.17 -23.24 6.96
C ALA A 86 -0.68 -22.87 7.04
N SER A 87 0.10 -23.25 6.02
CA SER A 87 1.45 -22.73 5.85
C SER A 87 1.42 -21.27 5.40
N SER A 88 2.35 -20.44 5.87
CA SER A 88 2.51 -19.08 5.36
C SER A 88 2.88 -19.01 3.88
N ASP A 89 3.37 -20.10 3.28
CA ASP A 89 3.63 -20.20 1.84
C ASP A 89 2.37 -20.52 1.02
N ASP A 90 1.31 -21.02 1.68
CA ASP A 90 0.03 -21.33 1.04
C ASP A 90 -0.79 -20.06 0.86
N TYR A 91 -0.39 -19.29 -0.16
CA TYR A 91 -1.07 -18.03 -0.50
C TYR A 91 -2.53 -18.25 -0.91
N ILE A 92 -2.90 -19.42 -1.44
CA ILE A 92 -4.27 -19.73 -1.85
C ILE A 92 -5.17 -19.88 -0.62
N SER A 93 -4.76 -20.60 0.41
CA SER A 93 -5.53 -20.72 1.65
C SER A 93 -5.72 -19.37 2.35
N ILE A 94 -4.68 -18.52 2.35
CA ILE A 94 -4.77 -17.16 2.89
C ILE A 94 -5.70 -16.30 2.02
N LEU A 95 -5.60 -16.37 0.69
CA LEU A 95 -6.45 -15.66 -0.25
C LEU A 95 -7.92 -16.07 -0.12
N ARG A 96 -8.19 -17.37 0.02
CA ARG A 96 -9.51 -17.94 0.30
C ARG A 96 -10.13 -17.35 1.58
N GLN A 97 -9.32 -17.02 2.57
CA GLN A 97 -9.79 -16.43 3.83
C GLN A 97 -9.97 -14.91 3.75
N LEU A 98 -9.06 -14.20 3.09
CA LEU A 98 -8.98 -12.74 3.12
C LEU A 98 -9.44 -12.05 1.83
N GLY A 99 -9.65 -12.80 0.76
CA GLY A 99 -9.83 -12.26 -0.59
C GLY A 99 -11.10 -11.47 -0.84
N SER A 100 -12.05 -11.45 0.08
CA SER A 100 -13.31 -10.72 -0.07
C SER A 100 -13.14 -9.20 -0.04
N GLU A 101 -12.11 -8.68 0.62
CA GLU A 101 -11.80 -7.24 0.66
C GLU A 101 -10.29 -7.04 0.45
N CYS A 102 -9.87 -7.01 -0.80
CA CYS A 102 -8.48 -6.77 -1.20
C CYS A 102 -8.15 -5.27 -1.36
N LEU A 103 -6.89 -4.99 -1.64
CA LEU A 103 -6.49 -3.71 -2.25
C LEU A 103 -7.06 -3.62 -3.67
N GLY A 104 -7.36 -2.39 -4.09
CA GLY A 104 -7.98 -2.15 -5.38
C GLY A 104 -9.44 -2.61 -5.46
N ALA A 105 -9.84 -3.00 -6.65
CA ALA A 105 -11.21 -3.39 -6.98
C ALA A 105 -11.40 -4.90 -7.12
N ILE A 106 -10.39 -5.70 -6.75
CA ILE A 106 -10.42 -7.17 -6.85
C ILE A 106 -11.14 -7.77 -5.65
N GLN A 107 -11.95 -8.79 -5.92
CA GLN A 107 -12.49 -9.71 -4.92
C GLN A 107 -12.24 -11.15 -5.34
N ILE A 108 -11.88 -11.97 -4.36
CA ILE A 108 -11.70 -13.42 -4.53
C ILE A 108 -12.76 -14.12 -3.70
N ILE A 109 -13.57 -14.92 -4.34
CA ILE A 109 -14.71 -15.60 -3.71
C ILE A 109 -14.54 -17.11 -3.80
N ASP A 110 -14.68 -17.74 -2.65
CA ASP A 110 -14.83 -19.19 -2.55
C ASP A 110 -16.33 -19.52 -2.44
N GLU A 111 -16.92 -20.02 -3.53
CA GLU A 111 -18.34 -20.32 -3.58
C GLU A 111 -18.74 -21.51 -2.66
N GLU A 112 -17.78 -22.30 -2.21
CA GLU A 112 -18.03 -23.39 -1.24
C GLU A 112 -18.20 -22.86 0.19
N LYS A 113 -17.81 -21.61 0.47
CA LYS A 113 -17.96 -20.98 1.79
C LYS A 113 -19.31 -20.28 1.91
N PRO A 114 -19.93 -20.33 3.11
CA PRO A 114 -21.15 -19.59 3.37
C PRO A 114 -20.87 -18.08 3.22
N SER A 115 -21.79 -17.37 2.59
CA SER A 115 -21.74 -15.92 2.47
C SER A 115 -21.95 -15.27 3.84
N ILE A 116 -21.08 -14.33 4.20
CA ILE A 116 -21.25 -13.51 5.40
C ILE A 116 -22.07 -12.27 5.02
N LYS A 117 -23.06 -11.91 5.86
CA LYS A 117 -23.83 -10.70 5.66
C LYS A 117 -22.92 -9.47 5.66
N ASN A 118 -23.08 -8.60 4.67
CA ASN A 118 -22.37 -7.33 4.61
C ASN A 118 -22.84 -6.41 5.73
N GLY A 119 -21.91 -5.77 6.43
CA GLY A 119 -22.24 -4.88 7.53
C GLY A 119 -21.06 -4.14 8.10
N TYR A 120 -21.35 -3.29 9.09
CA TYR A 120 -20.36 -2.51 9.82
C TYR A 120 -20.61 -2.63 11.34
N ILE A 121 -19.68 -3.26 12.04
CA ILE A 121 -19.76 -3.38 13.51
C ILE A 121 -19.03 -2.21 14.14
N PRO A 122 -19.69 -1.39 14.99
CA PRO A 122 -19.01 -0.32 15.71
C PRO A 122 -17.83 -0.84 16.53
N LEU A 123 -16.70 -0.14 16.47
CA LEU A 123 -15.55 -0.37 17.33
C LEU A 123 -15.74 0.40 18.64
N THR A 124 -15.55 -0.28 19.75
CA THR A 124 -15.50 0.36 21.08
C THR A 124 -14.14 1.06 21.27
N ILE A 125 -14.10 2.00 22.22
CA ILE A 125 -12.84 2.68 22.60
C ILE A 125 -11.82 1.66 23.13
N GLU A 126 -12.28 0.64 23.86
CA GLU A 126 -11.47 -0.43 24.39
C GLU A 126 -10.81 -1.25 23.27
N GLU A 127 -11.55 -1.61 22.22
CA GLU A 127 -11.00 -2.32 21.06
C GLU A 127 -9.95 -1.48 20.29
N ILE A 128 -10.16 -0.16 20.19
CA ILE A 128 -9.17 0.76 19.59
C ILE A 128 -7.89 0.81 20.45
N LYS A 129 -8.03 0.84 21.79
CA LYS A 129 -6.90 0.77 22.72
C LYS A 129 -6.14 -0.55 22.61
N GLU A 130 -6.85 -1.67 22.54
CA GLU A 130 -6.25 -2.99 22.34
C GLU A 130 -5.49 -3.06 20.99
N LEU A 131 -6.08 -2.53 19.93
CA LEU A 131 -5.42 -2.45 18.62
C LEU A 131 -4.11 -1.66 18.70
N ALA A 132 -4.09 -0.56 19.44
CA ALA A 132 -2.90 0.26 19.63
C ALA A 132 -1.82 -0.44 20.50
N LYS A 133 -2.24 -1.26 21.49
CA LYS A 133 -1.37 -1.92 22.44
C LYS A 133 -0.80 -3.25 21.91
N GLU A 134 -1.64 -4.13 21.38
CA GLU A 134 -1.28 -5.52 21.06
C GLU A 134 -0.71 -5.73 19.67
N GLY A 135 -0.80 -4.73 18.88
CA GLY A 135 -0.05 -4.70 17.67
C GLY A 135 -0.51 -5.66 16.58
N ALA A 136 0.45 -6.33 15.96
CA ALA A 136 0.23 -7.20 14.81
C ALA A 136 -0.68 -8.40 15.13
N SER A 137 -0.68 -8.89 16.38
CA SER A 137 -1.55 -10.00 16.81
C SER A 137 -3.03 -9.59 16.77
N LYS A 138 -3.36 -8.41 17.32
CA LYS A 138 -4.74 -7.92 17.29
C LYS A 138 -5.18 -7.51 15.89
N SER A 139 -4.27 -6.94 15.11
CA SER A 139 -4.54 -6.68 13.68
C SER A 139 -4.85 -7.96 12.93
N ALA A 140 -4.06 -9.02 13.11
CA ALA A 140 -4.31 -10.31 12.48
C ALA A 140 -5.66 -10.91 12.90
N GLU A 141 -6.03 -10.84 14.18
CA GLU A 141 -7.35 -11.29 14.66
C GLU A 141 -8.50 -10.54 13.96
N ILE A 142 -8.40 -9.21 13.85
CA ILE A 142 -9.41 -8.39 13.16
C ILE A 142 -9.43 -8.71 11.67
N VAL A 143 -8.27 -8.83 11.03
CA VAL A 143 -8.12 -9.17 9.61
C VAL A 143 -8.81 -10.51 9.30
N VAL A 144 -8.57 -11.53 10.11
CA VAL A 144 -9.18 -12.86 9.93
C VAL A 144 -10.69 -12.82 10.15
N LYS A 145 -11.16 -12.16 11.20
CA LYS A 145 -12.60 -12.01 11.50
C LYS A 145 -13.36 -11.16 10.48
N SER A 146 -12.68 -10.21 9.86
CA SER A 146 -13.28 -9.27 8.89
C SER A 146 -13.05 -9.70 7.43
N HIS A 147 -12.30 -10.77 7.19
CA HIS A 147 -11.90 -11.24 5.85
C HIS A 147 -11.22 -10.16 4.99
N LEU A 148 -10.42 -9.28 5.63
CA LEU A 148 -9.74 -8.16 4.99
C LEU A 148 -8.32 -8.56 4.59
N SER A 149 -7.92 -8.24 3.35
CA SER A 149 -6.55 -8.41 2.88
C SER A 149 -5.87 -7.06 2.68
N LEU A 150 -4.78 -6.82 3.41
CA LEU A 150 -3.93 -5.65 3.23
C LEU A 150 -2.46 -6.07 3.16
N THR A 151 -1.73 -5.59 2.16
CA THR A 151 -0.33 -5.94 1.93
C THR A 151 0.61 -5.27 2.94
N GLY A 152 1.79 -5.86 3.16
CA GLY A 152 2.90 -5.31 3.93
C GLY A 152 3.18 -6.02 5.26
N ALA A 153 4.37 -5.77 5.81
CA ALA A 153 4.92 -6.50 6.95
C ALA A 153 4.51 -5.94 8.34
N SER A 154 4.07 -4.68 8.41
CA SER A 154 3.59 -4.07 9.65
C SER A 154 2.15 -4.49 9.95
N GLY A 155 1.79 -4.60 11.24
CA GLY A 155 0.40 -4.81 11.62
C GLY A 155 -0.47 -3.66 11.14
N LYS A 156 -1.39 -3.96 10.24
CA LYS A 156 -2.34 -3.00 9.69
C LYS A 156 -3.69 -3.66 9.46
N VAL A 157 -4.74 -2.87 9.59
CA VAL A 157 -6.11 -3.30 9.44
C VAL A 157 -6.91 -2.29 8.64
N GLY A 158 -7.84 -2.76 7.80
CA GLY A 158 -8.81 -1.93 7.11
C GLY A 158 -10.02 -1.66 8.02
N LEU A 159 -10.32 -0.40 8.28
CA LEU A 159 -11.47 0.02 9.07
C LEU A 159 -12.31 1.01 8.28
N TYR A 160 -13.58 1.09 8.61
CA TYR A 160 -14.45 2.15 8.13
C TYR A 160 -14.48 3.27 9.17
N TYR A 161 -14.22 4.50 8.75
CA TYR A 161 -14.34 5.71 9.56
C TYR A 161 -15.48 6.57 9.05
N ASP A 162 -16.47 6.81 9.89
CA ASP A 162 -17.53 7.76 9.61
C ASP A 162 -17.10 9.16 10.05
N GLN A 163 -16.81 10.02 9.09
CA GLN A 163 -16.36 11.39 9.33
C GLN A 163 -17.45 12.26 10.00
N ILE A 164 -18.74 11.90 9.85
CA ILE A 164 -19.84 12.67 10.43
C ILE A 164 -19.94 12.42 11.92
N SER A 165 -19.95 11.15 12.33
CA SER A 165 -20.07 10.77 13.75
C SER A 165 -18.72 10.66 14.48
N GLY A 166 -17.60 10.64 13.74
CA GLY A 166 -16.28 10.39 14.30
C GLY A 166 -16.05 8.96 14.79
N LYS A 167 -16.89 8.01 14.40
CA LYS A 167 -16.85 6.62 14.87
C LYS A 167 -16.13 5.70 13.88
N TRP A 168 -15.50 4.67 14.45
CA TRP A 168 -14.85 3.60 13.72
C TRP A 168 -15.68 2.33 13.71
N TYR A 169 -15.60 1.58 12.60
CA TYR A 169 -16.34 0.33 12.42
C TYR A 169 -15.45 -0.74 11.80
N LYS A 170 -15.69 -1.98 12.17
CA LYS A 170 -15.13 -3.19 11.51
C LYS A 170 -16.03 -3.56 10.34
N PRO A 171 -15.53 -3.56 9.10
CA PRO A 171 -16.28 -4.10 7.96
C PRO A 171 -16.50 -5.60 8.11
N GLN A 172 -17.62 -6.10 7.61
CA GLN A 172 -17.95 -7.52 7.53
C GLN A 172 -18.40 -7.91 6.12
N GLY A 173 -18.14 -9.16 5.76
CA GLY A 173 -18.50 -9.69 4.45
C GLY A 173 -17.75 -8.96 3.32
N LEU A 174 -18.50 -8.36 2.41
CA LEU A 174 -17.96 -7.60 1.27
C LEU A 174 -17.97 -6.07 1.51
N ALA A 175 -18.33 -5.62 2.73
CA ALA A 175 -18.39 -4.20 3.05
C ALA A 175 -16.97 -3.58 2.99
N PRO A 176 -16.77 -2.49 2.23
CA PRO A 176 -15.44 -1.92 2.04
C PRO A 176 -14.97 -1.09 3.23
N SER A 177 -13.67 -1.17 3.55
CA SER A 177 -13.03 -0.25 4.48
C SER A 177 -12.76 1.10 3.81
N THR A 178 -12.64 2.18 4.61
CA THR A 178 -12.30 3.54 4.13
C THR A 178 -10.89 3.95 4.47
N HIS A 179 -10.31 3.35 5.50
CA HIS A 179 -8.99 3.69 6.04
C HIS A 179 -8.14 2.44 6.27
N ILE A 180 -6.85 2.61 6.16
CA ILE A 180 -5.84 1.67 6.65
C ILE A 180 -5.32 2.24 7.96
N VAL A 181 -5.39 1.43 9.03
CA VAL A 181 -4.90 1.79 10.36
C VAL A 181 -3.68 0.95 10.68
N LYS A 182 -2.57 1.61 11.01
CA LYS A 182 -1.30 0.99 11.38
C LYS A 182 -0.97 1.34 12.84
N GLN A 183 -0.30 0.44 13.51
CA GLN A 183 0.23 0.66 14.84
C GLN A 183 1.75 0.78 14.84
N SER A 184 2.30 1.32 15.93
CA SER A 184 3.74 1.35 16.12
C SER A 184 4.32 -0.05 16.16
N HIS A 185 5.38 -0.28 15.40
CA HIS A 185 6.10 -1.54 15.39
C HIS A 185 6.90 -1.68 16.67
N VAL A 186 6.88 -2.88 17.30
CA VAL A 186 7.65 -3.17 18.54
C VAL A 186 9.15 -2.87 18.37
N ARG A 187 9.67 -3.06 17.16
CA ARG A 187 11.08 -2.90 16.82
C ARG A 187 11.52 -1.44 16.58
N TYR A 188 10.59 -0.59 16.12
CA TYR A 188 10.87 0.80 15.72
C TYR A 188 9.98 1.75 16.52
N LYS A 189 10.53 2.27 17.61
CA LYS A 189 9.81 3.20 18.48
C LYS A 189 9.32 4.43 17.71
N ASN A 190 8.04 4.77 17.88
CA ASN A 190 7.40 5.94 17.27
C ASN A 190 7.41 5.93 15.72
N ILE A 191 7.40 4.74 15.07
CA ILE A 191 7.43 4.66 13.61
C ILE A 191 6.22 5.34 12.95
N VAL A 192 5.04 5.25 13.57
CA VAL A 192 3.82 5.92 13.05
C VAL A 192 3.94 7.44 13.11
N LEU A 193 4.60 8.00 14.13
CA LEU A 193 4.88 9.43 14.20
C LEU A 193 5.90 9.85 13.12
N ASN A 194 6.92 9.03 12.88
CA ASN A 194 7.89 9.22 11.81
C ASN A 194 7.20 9.21 10.44
N GLU A 195 6.34 8.23 10.17
CA GLU A 195 5.58 8.15 8.91
C GLU A 195 4.72 9.41 8.71
N GLN A 196 3.95 9.81 9.71
CA GLN A 196 3.10 11.00 9.61
C GLN A 196 3.92 12.28 9.39
N LEU A 197 5.04 12.45 10.10
CA LEU A 197 5.92 13.59 9.94
C LEU A 197 6.52 13.66 8.53
N CYS A 198 7.01 12.52 8.01
CA CYS A 198 7.57 12.43 6.67
C CYS A 198 6.50 12.69 5.59
N LEU A 199 5.28 12.20 5.76
CA LEU A 199 4.17 12.46 4.82
C LEU A 199 3.77 13.93 4.81
N LEU A 200 3.61 14.57 5.98
CA LEU A 200 3.30 16.00 6.08
C LEU A 200 4.42 16.86 5.45
N ALA A 201 5.69 16.51 5.68
CA ALA A 201 6.81 17.19 5.07
C ALA A 201 6.81 17.03 3.54
N ALA A 202 6.47 15.83 3.02
CA ALA A 202 6.30 15.59 1.59
C ALA A 202 5.17 16.46 1.00
N GLN A 203 4.04 16.55 1.68
CA GLN A 203 2.91 17.39 1.27
C GLN A 203 3.29 18.86 1.19
N LYS A 204 4.00 19.39 2.20
CA LYS A 204 4.49 20.78 2.22
C LYS A 204 5.49 21.07 1.08
N LEU A 205 6.10 20.04 0.51
CA LEU A 205 6.95 20.11 -0.68
C LEU A 205 6.22 19.83 -1.99
N GLY A 206 4.88 19.81 -1.98
CA GLY A 206 4.05 19.63 -3.16
C GLY A 206 4.00 18.18 -3.68
N ILE A 207 4.30 17.20 -2.83
CA ILE A 207 4.12 15.79 -3.16
C ILE A 207 2.71 15.37 -2.73
N GLU A 208 1.96 14.78 -3.64
CA GLU A 208 0.61 14.30 -3.38
C GLU A 208 0.64 13.07 -2.46
N ILE A 209 -0.05 13.16 -1.33
CA ILE A 209 -0.21 12.09 -0.33
C ILE A 209 -1.70 11.82 -0.09
N PRO A 210 -2.10 10.62 0.39
CA PRO A 210 -3.45 10.43 0.90
C PRO A 210 -3.63 11.20 2.21
N GLU A 211 -4.86 11.56 2.52
CA GLU A 211 -5.22 12.10 3.83
C GLU A 211 -4.81 11.13 4.94
N SER A 212 -4.08 11.62 5.93
CA SER A 212 -3.58 10.79 7.02
C SER A 212 -3.50 11.57 8.33
N PHE A 213 -3.65 10.87 9.44
CA PHE A 213 -3.59 11.45 10.78
C PHE A 213 -3.18 10.41 11.82
N ILE A 214 -2.79 10.87 13.01
CA ILE A 214 -2.47 10.01 14.14
C ILE A 214 -3.61 10.04 15.15
N LEU A 215 -4.06 8.85 15.55
CA LEU A 215 -5.00 8.63 16.65
C LEU A 215 -4.23 8.38 17.93
N GLN A 216 -4.60 9.07 19.01
CA GLN A 216 -4.12 8.79 20.35
C GLN A 216 -5.10 7.87 21.07
N ALA A 217 -4.69 6.65 21.36
CA ALA A 217 -5.40 5.79 22.29
C ALA A 217 -4.81 6.01 23.70
N GLN A 218 -5.59 6.50 24.66
CA GLN A 218 -5.14 6.55 26.05
C GLN A 218 -5.20 5.16 26.66
N VAL A 219 -4.04 4.60 27.01
CA VAL A 219 -3.94 3.32 27.72
C VAL A 219 -3.44 3.60 29.14
N GLY A 220 -4.26 3.29 30.15
CA GLY A 220 -3.86 3.34 31.54
C GLY A 220 -3.85 4.71 32.23
N LYS A 221 -3.52 4.72 33.54
CA LYS A 221 -3.26 5.92 34.34
C LYS A 221 -1.79 6.29 34.16
N GLY A 222 -1.48 7.19 33.24
CA GLY A 222 -0.09 7.63 33.02
C GLY A 222 0.14 8.25 31.64
N ASN A 223 1.39 8.59 31.34
CA ASN A 223 1.81 9.24 30.11
C ASN A 223 1.97 8.27 28.90
N ASP A 224 1.60 6.99 29.04
CA ASP A 224 1.74 5.99 27.99
C ASP A 224 0.60 6.16 26.97
N LYS A 225 0.84 7.03 26.00
CA LYS A 225 -0.04 7.23 24.86
C LYS A 225 0.41 6.28 23.75
N GLU A 226 -0.34 5.21 23.54
CA GLU A 226 -0.20 4.41 22.33
C GLU A 226 -0.88 5.15 21.18
N VAL A 227 -0.24 5.13 20.03
CA VAL A 227 -0.68 5.87 18.85
C VAL A 227 -0.91 4.93 17.69
N LEU A 228 -1.96 5.22 16.90
CA LEU A 228 -2.27 4.57 15.65
C LEU A 228 -2.13 5.60 14.52
N PHE A 229 -1.53 5.18 13.42
CA PHE A 229 -1.56 5.95 12.18
C PHE A 229 -2.76 5.51 11.36
N ALA A 230 -3.56 6.46 10.89
CA ALA A 230 -4.68 6.21 10.00
C ALA A 230 -4.47 6.94 8.68
N THR A 231 -4.63 6.25 7.57
CA THR A 231 -4.58 6.84 6.23
C THR A 231 -5.84 6.46 5.45
N ARG A 232 -6.43 7.46 4.79
CA ARG A 232 -7.56 7.25 3.91
C ARG A 232 -7.12 6.41 2.71
N ARG A 233 -7.90 5.43 2.36
CA ARG A 233 -7.66 4.60 1.18
C ARG A 233 -7.93 5.42 -0.08
N PHE A 234 -6.91 5.60 -0.92
CA PHE A 234 -7.04 6.29 -2.21
C PHE A 234 -7.79 5.45 -3.26
N ASP A 235 -7.89 4.13 -3.03
CA ASP A 235 -8.63 3.19 -3.87
C ASP A 235 -10.10 3.02 -3.42
N ARG A 236 -10.61 3.92 -2.61
CA ARG A 236 -12.00 3.97 -2.14
C ARG A 236 -12.57 5.37 -2.36
N ALA A 237 -13.66 5.46 -3.09
CA ALA A 237 -14.28 6.73 -3.42
C ALA A 237 -15.80 6.70 -3.22
N PHE A 238 -16.39 7.86 -3.02
CA PHE A 238 -17.83 8.02 -2.85
C PHE A 238 -18.39 8.85 -4.01
N ASP A 239 -19.61 8.50 -4.44
CA ASP A 239 -20.38 9.31 -5.36
C ASP A 239 -21.86 9.32 -4.95
N LYS A 240 -22.73 9.90 -5.78
CA LYS A 240 -24.18 9.97 -5.52
C LYS A 240 -24.85 8.59 -5.50
N ASP A 241 -24.29 7.63 -6.21
CA ASP A 241 -24.83 6.28 -6.39
C ASP A 241 -24.24 5.26 -5.37
N SER A 242 -23.39 5.73 -4.45
CA SER A 242 -22.82 4.90 -3.39
C SER A 242 -23.91 4.26 -2.53
N GLN A 243 -23.82 2.97 -2.32
CA GLN A 243 -24.80 2.19 -1.56
C GLN A 243 -24.78 2.57 -0.07
N ILE A 244 -25.82 2.19 0.66
CA ILE A 244 -25.93 2.33 2.10
C ILE A 244 -26.01 0.95 2.73
N ILE A 245 -25.12 0.67 3.70
CA ILE A 245 -25.12 -0.54 4.53
C ILE A 245 -25.12 -0.09 5.99
N ASP A 246 -26.03 -0.61 6.80
CA ASP A 246 -26.15 -0.26 8.22
C ASP A 246 -26.16 1.26 8.47
N GLU A 247 -26.93 2.02 7.67
CA GLU A 247 -27.04 3.48 7.67
C GLU A 247 -25.77 4.25 7.27
N LEU A 248 -24.69 3.55 6.91
CA LEU A 248 -23.43 4.13 6.47
C LEU A 248 -23.30 4.10 4.95
N LYS A 249 -22.87 5.22 4.37
CA LYS A 249 -22.59 5.32 2.94
C LYS A 249 -21.33 4.54 2.60
N THR A 250 -21.42 3.57 1.66
CA THR A 250 -20.28 2.73 1.30
C THR A 250 -19.51 3.29 0.11
N PRO A 251 -18.17 3.28 0.14
CA PRO A 251 -17.39 3.65 -1.03
C PRO A 251 -17.46 2.57 -2.12
N TYR A 252 -17.38 2.97 -3.37
CA TYR A 252 -17.01 2.07 -4.45
C TYR A 252 -15.49 1.90 -4.51
N ARG A 253 -15.02 0.83 -5.15
CA ARG A 253 -13.60 0.52 -5.27
C ARG A 253 -13.05 1.06 -6.59
N LEU A 254 -11.89 1.70 -6.49
CA LEU A 254 -11.02 1.97 -7.64
C LEU A 254 -9.95 0.88 -7.68
N HIS A 255 -9.69 0.37 -8.87
CA HIS A 255 -8.65 -0.63 -9.00
C HIS A 255 -7.27 -0.01 -8.78
N GLN A 256 -6.39 -0.76 -8.12
CA GLN A 256 -4.98 -0.45 -7.98
C GLN A 256 -4.14 -1.72 -8.04
N GLU A 257 -2.91 -1.57 -8.45
CA GLU A 257 -1.86 -2.58 -8.32
C GLU A 257 -0.52 -1.91 -7.99
N ASP A 258 0.31 -2.55 -7.18
CA ASP A 258 1.67 -2.06 -6.95
C ASP A 258 2.60 -2.37 -8.13
N PHE A 259 3.77 -1.72 -8.19
CA PHE A 259 4.68 -1.93 -9.31
C PHE A 259 5.28 -3.34 -9.36
N ALA A 260 5.32 -4.09 -8.25
CA ALA A 260 5.72 -5.49 -8.32
C ALA A 260 4.65 -6.31 -9.05
N GLN A 261 3.38 -6.11 -8.74
CA GLN A 261 2.25 -6.74 -9.45
C GLN A 261 2.25 -6.36 -10.93
N ALA A 262 2.32 -5.06 -11.24
CA ALA A 262 2.30 -4.55 -12.61
C ALA A 262 3.48 -5.04 -13.48
N LEU A 263 4.64 -5.28 -12.88
CA LEU A 263 5.84 -5.80 -13.53
C LEU A 263 5.96 -7.33 -13.50
N GLY A 264 5.01 -8.04 -12.85
CA GLY A 264 5.05 -9.50 -12.69
C GLY A 264 6.19 -9.98 -11.78
N ILE A 265 6.58 -9.17 -10.80
CA ILE A 265 7.64 -9.48 -9.83
C ILE A 265 7.01 -10.06 -8.57
N LYS A 266 7.51 -11.19 -8.08
CA LYS A 266 7.02 -11.82 -6.84
C LYS A 266 7.25 -10.92 -5.63
N SER A 267 6.36 -10.93 -4.65
CA SER A 267 6.50 -10.15 -3.40
C SER A 267 7.83 -10.41 -2.68
N ALA A 268 8.37 -11.62 -2.78
CA ALA A 268 9.67 -11.99 -2.20
C ALA A 268 10.87 -11.27 -2.87
N ASP A 269 10.72 -10.84 -4.11
CA ASP A 269 11.76 -10.15 -4.89
C ASP A 269 11.55 -8.63 -4.96
N LYS A 270 10.76 -8.04 -4.06
CA LYS A 270 10.46 -6.60 -4.01
C LYS A 270 11.67 -5.69 -3.79
N TYR A 271 12.73 -6.23 -3.17
CA TYR A 271 14.02 -5.56 -3.00
C TYR A 271 14.91 -5.82 -4.22
N GLU A 272 15.40 -4.76 -4.81
CA GLU A 272 16.20 -4.86 -6.04
C GLU A 272 17.51 -5.60 -5.79
N LYS A 273 17.81 -6.57 -6.64
CA LYS A 273 19.14 -7.19 -6.75
C LYS A 273 19.96 -6.44 -7.81
N ALA A 274 21.28 -6.48 -7.68
CA ALA A 274 22.17 -5.76 -8.59
C ALA A 274 21.84 -6.00 -10.08
N GLY A 275 21.70 -4.93 -10.82
CA GLY A 275 21.46 -4.95 -12.26
C GLY A 275 20.00 -5.14 -12.71
N GLN A 276 19.02 -5.25 -11.80
CA GLN A 276 17.61 -5.43 -12.18
C GLN A 276 16.95 -4.14 -12.69
N GLY A 277 17.44 -2.94 -12.29
CA GLY A 277 17.00 -1.65 -12.81
C GLY A 277 15.51 -1.37 -12.55
N TYR A 278 15.02 -1.60 -11.34
CA TYR A 278 13.60 -1.48 -11.01
C TYR A 278 13.07 -0.08 -11.28
N LEU A 279 13.82 0.95 -10.91
CA LEU A 279 13.38 2.33 -11.14
C LEU A 279 13.13 2.60 -12.63
N LYS A 280 14.07 2.23 -13.50
CA LYS A 280 13.91 2.35 -14.95
C LYS A 280 12.66 1.62 -15.47
N ARG A 281 12.42 0.41 -14.98
CA ARG A 281 11.24 -0.40 -15.35
C ARG A 281 9.93 0.26 -14.91
N MET A 282 9.91 0.90 -13.74
CA MET A 282 8.75 1.68 -13.28
C MET A 282 8.48 2.88 -14.20
N PHE A 283 9.52 3.60 -14.60
CA PHE A 283 9.40 4.70 -15.56
C PHE A 283 8.90 4.25 -16.92
N ASP A 284 9.44 3.15 -17.45
CA ASP A 284 9.02 2.59 -18.75
C ASP A 284 7.53 2.19 -18.71
N LEU A 285 7.09 1.63 -17.60
CA LEU A 285 5.70 1.26 -17.40
C LEU A 285 4.79 2.49 -17.38
N LEU A 286 5.16 3.56 -16.68
CA LEU A 286 4.41 4.81 -16.70
C LEU A 286 4.37 5.44 -18.09
N GLN A 287 5.48 5.46 -18.81
CA GLN A 287 5.53 5.99 -20.17
C GLN A 287 4.62 5.23 -21.13
N LYS A 288 4.48 3.91 -20.92
CA LYS A 288 3.67 3.06 -21.79
C LYS A 288 2.18 3.08 -21.47
N TYR A 289 1.81 3.14 -20.19
CA TYR A 289 0.44 2.86 -19.74
C TYR A 289 -0.25 4.02 -19.02
N SER A 290 0.50 5.00 -18.50
CA SER A 290 -0.14 6.13 -17.84
C SER A 290 -0.91 7.00 -18.83
N SER A 291 -2.07 7.49 -18.40
CA SER A 291 -2.88 8.46 -19.15
C SER A 291 -2.26 9.87 -19.17
N ASN A 292 -1.30 10.14 -18.28
CA ASN A 292 -0.48 11.35 -18.30
C ASN A 292 0.98 11.02 -17.95
N PRO A 293 1.74 10.40 -18.88
CA PRO A 293 3.05 9.83 -18.60
C PRO A 293 4.09 10.86 -18.17
N ILE A 294 4.01 12.09 -18.69
CA ILE A 294 4.96 13.17 -18.32
C ILE A 294 4.78 13.55 -16.86
N GLU A 295 3.56 13.86 -16.45
CA GLU A 295 3.25 14.25 -15.07
C GLU A 295 3.59 13.13 -14.08
N ASP A 296 3.18 11.90 -14.38
CA ASP A 296 3.39 10.75 -13.48
C ASP A 296 4.88 10.40 -13.37
N SER A 297 5.66 10.52 -14.45
CA SER A 297 7.11 10.38 -14.40
C SER A 297 7.76 11.46 -13.52
N LEU A 298 7.33 12.71 -13.61
CA LEU A 298 7.84 13.78 -12.74
C LEU A 298 7.44 13.55 -11.27
N LYS A 299 6.21 13.08 -11.02
CA LYS A 299 5.76 12.69 -9.67
C LYS A 299 6.61 11.54 -9.11
N LEU A 300 6.85 10.48 -9.89
CA LEU A 300 7.69 9.36 -9.45
C LEU A 300 9.12 9.82 -9.17
N TRP A 301 9.70 10.67 -10.03
CA TRP A 301 11.02 11.22 -9.81
C TRP A 301 11.11 12.06 -8.52
N ARG A 302 10.14 12.94 -8.30
CA ARG A 302 10.06 13.76 -7.07
C ARG A 302 10.03 12.89 -5.81
N ARG A 303 9.28 11.78 -5.82
CA ARG A 303 9.22 10.81 -4.71
C ARG A 303 10.56 10.07 -4.53
N THR A 304 11.19 9.65 -5.62
CA THR A 304 12.51 9.00 -5.59
C THR A 304 13.54 9.89 -4.93
N VAL A 305 13.64 11.15 -5.37
CA VAL A 305 14.55 12.14 -4.79
C VAL A 305 14.23 12.41 -3.32
N TYR A 306 12.94 12.55 -2.98
CA TYR A 306 12.51 12.76 -1.60
C TYR A 306 12.94 11.60 -0.69
N ASN A 307 12.73 10.34 -1.11
CA ASN A 307 13.17 9.17 -0.36
C ASN A 307 14.70 9.14 -0.12
N CYS A 308 15.48 9.53 -1.11
CA CYS A 308 16.94 9.67 -0.94
C CYS A 308 17.28 10.75 0.09
N ILE A 309 16.63 11.92 0.03
CA ILE A 309 16.92 13.06 0.92
C ILE A 309 16.56 12.74 2.37
N ILE A 310 15.39 12.15 2.63
CA ILE A 310 14.96 11.83 4.01
C ILE A 310 15.56 10.55 4.58
N GLY A 311 16.25 9.76 3.78
CA GLY A 311 16.84 8.50 4.25
C GLY A 311 15.81 7.36 4.39
N ASN A 312 14.89 7.22 3.43
CA ASN A 312 13.99 6.08 3.35
C ASN A 312 14.63 4.95 2.56
N THR A 313 15.25 4.00 3.23
CA THR A 313 15.88 2.84 2.60
C THR A 313 14.88 1.72 2.29
N ASP A 314 13.67 1.75 2.85
CA ASP A 314 12.63 0.73 2.64
C ASP A 314 11.64 1.09 1.49
N ASN A 315 12.06 1.98 0.61
CA ASN A 315 11.26 2.38 -0.56
C ASN A 315 11.33 1.31 -1.67
N HIS A 316 10.78 0.12 -1.41
CA HIS A 316 10.71 -0.96 -2.40
C HIS A 316 9.57 -0.74 -3.41
N ILE A 317 9.61 -1.49 -4.54
CA ILE A 317 8.67 -1.32 -5.65
C ILE A 317 7.18 -1.54 -5.29
N LYS A 318 6.87 -2.20 -4.16
CA LYS A 318 5.50 -2.32 -3.65
C LYS A 318 5.01 -1.06 -2.89
N ASN A 319 5.90 -0.12 -2.55
CA ASN A 319 5.55 1.16 -1.92
C ASN A 319 5.21 2.25 -2.94
N SER A 320 4.98 1.86 -4.18
CA SER A 320 4.41 2.70 -5.24
C SER A 320 3.38 1.89 -6.01
N SER A 321 2.24 2.52 -6.33
CA SER A 321 1.13 1.86 -7.01
C SER A 321 0.62 2.67 -8.19
N LEU A 322 -0.07 1.97 -9.07
CA LEU A 322 -0.91 2.54 -10.10
C LEU A 322 -2.35 2.59 -9.59
N ILE A 323 -3.09 3.61 -9.96
CA ILE A 323 -4.53 3.77 -9.70
C ILE A 323 -5.28 3.87 -11.02
N TYR A 324 -6.41 3.19 -11.11
CA TYR A 324 -7.24 3.12 -12.30
C TYR A 324 -8.50 3.98 -12.12
N SER A 325 -9.01 4.52 -13.22
CA SER A 325 -10.35 5.15 -13.22
C SER A 325 -11.45 4.12 -12.92
N LYS A 326 -12.64 4.59 -12.55
CA LYS A 326 -13.79 3.76 -12.19
C LYS A 326 -14.18 2.75 -13.27
N ASP A 327 -13.93 3.07 -14.54
CA ASP A 327 -14.15 2.23 -15.74
C ASP A 327 -12.90 1.46 -16.18
N LEU A 328 -11.81 1.55 -15.43
CA LEU A 328 -10.48 0.97 -15.72
C LEU A 328 -9.84 1.46 -17.03
N ALA A 329 -10.38 2.50 -17.67
CA ALA A 329 -9.88 2.97 -18.97
C ALA A 329 -8.63 3.85 -18.87
N SER A 330 -8.39 4.48 -17.73
CA SER A 330 -7.21 5.31 -17.50
C SER A 330 -6.41 4.87 -16.29
N ILE A 331 -5.10 5.02 -16.39
CA ILE A 331 -4.14 4.61 -15.36
C ILE A 331 -3.30 5.83 -14.99
N ARG A 332 -3.10 6.05 -13.70
CA ARG A 332 -2.26 7.13 -13.15
C ARG A 332 -1.37 6.59 -12.03
N LEU A 333 -0.33 7.32 -11.69
CA LEU A 333 0.45 7.05 -10.48
C LEU A 333 -0.39 7.38 -9.24
N ALA A 334 -0.58 6.41 -8.34
CA ALA A 334 -1.33 6.60 -7.09
C ALA A 334 -0.64 7.61 -6.14
N PRO A 335 -1.31 8.20 -5.14
CA PRO A 335 -0.68 9.06 -4.13
C PRO A 335 0.50 8.39 -3.41
N PHE A 336 1.40 9.18 -2.82
CA PHE A 336 2.61 8.69 -2.14
C PHE A 336 2.31 8.22 -0.72
N TYR A 337 2.68 7.01 -0.36
CA TYR A 337 2.38 6.37 0.92
C TYR A 337 3.58 5.57 1.44
N ASP A 338 3.52 5.12 2.69
CA ASP A 338 4.53 4.27 3.35
C ASP A 338 5.91 4.93 3.40
N VAL A 339 5.96 6.18 3.87
CA VAL A 339 7.14 7.06 3.81
C VAL A 339 7.71 7.27 5.19
N VAL A 340 8.90 6.72 5.44
CA VAL A 340 9.55 6.71 6.75
C VAL A 340 11.03 7.06 6.60
N CYS A 341 11.54 7.95 7.45
CA CYS A 341 12.99 8.09 7.60
C CYS A 341 13.54 6.89 8.36
N THR A 342 14.00 5.85 7.65
CA THR A 342 14.54 4.63 8.27
C THR A 342 15.88 4.89 8.95
N LYS A 343 16.64 5.86 8.47
CA LYS A 343 18.00 6.16 8.94
C LYS A 343 18.12 6.75 10.34
N ILE A 344 16.98 7.07 10.99
CA ILE A 344 16.98 7.44 12.42
C ILE A 344 17.05 6.22 13.35
N TYR A 345 16.87 5.00 12.81
CA TYR A 345 16.93 3.74 13.55
C TYR A 345 18.28 3.05 13.32
N GLU A 346 19.02 2.75 14.38
CA GLU A 346 20.35 2.12 14.30
C GLU A 346 20.34 0.75 13.61
N SER A 347 19.23 0.01 13.75
CA SER A 347 19.07 -1.31 13.13
C SER A 347 18.69 -1.26 11.64
N SER A 348 18.55 -0.06 11.04
CA SER A 348 18.23 0.06 9.61
C SER A 348 19.46 -0.15 8.74
N THR A 349 19.23 -0.72 7.55
CA THR A 349 20.27 -0.88 6.52
C THR A 349 20.65 0.48 5.90
N ASP A 350 21.85 0.56 5.32
CA ASP A 350 22.25 1.67 4.45
C ASP A 350 21.89 1.40 2.98
N GLU A 351 21.46 0.18 2.66
CA GLU A 351 21.10 -0.22 1.30
C GLU A 351 19.66 0.19 0.98
N MET A 352 19.51 0.97 -0.08
CA MET A 352 18.21 1.31 -0.67
C MET A 352 17.56 0.09 -1.30
N SER A 353 16.26 -0.01 -1.17
CA SER A 353 15.46 -1.08 -1.79
C SER A 353 15.43 -1.00 -3.32
N VAL A 354 15.71 0.16 -3.88
CA VAL A 354 15.83 0.42 -5.33
C VAL A 354 17.12 1.21 -5.57
N SER A 355 17.91 0.78 -6.53
CA SER A 355 19.22 1.39 -6.85
C SER A 355 19.07 2.72 -7.59
N ILE A 356 20.00 3.64 -7.33
CA ILE A 356 20.17 4.90 -8.06
C ILE A 356 21.53 4.84 -8.78
N ASN A 357 21.52 4.91 -10.08
CA ASN A 357 22.72 4.78 -10.92
C ASN A 357 23.54 3.50 -10.61
N GLY A 358 22.82 2.40 -10.27
CA GLY A 358 23.41 1.13 -9.86
C GLY A 358 23.97 1.10 -8.43
N ARG A 359 23.82 2.17 -7.66
CA ARG A 359 24.23 2.24 -6.24
C ARG A 359 23.03 1.99 -5.35
N GLN A 360 23.20 1.11 -4.36
CA GLN A 360 22.21 0.88 -3.32
C GLN A 360 22.56 1.58 -2.01
N ASN A 361 23.86 1.74 -1.70
CA ASN A 361 24.24 2.40 -0.46
C ASN A 361 23.89 3.90 -0.48
N ILE A 362 22.90 4.29 0.31
CA ILE A 362 22.33 5.64 0.33
C ILE A 362 23.37 6.73 0.68
N LYS A 363 24.41 6.39 1.46
CA LYS A 363 25.49 7.32 1.83
C LYS A 363 26.42 7.66 0.66
N LEU A 364 26.41 6.84 -0.39
CA LEU A 364 27.24 6.99 -1.57
C LEU A 364 26.47 7.60 -2.75
N ILE A 365 25.16 7.81 -2.62
CA ILE A 365 24.34 8.41 -3.68
C ILE A 365 24.58 9.91 -3.67
N THR A 366 25.04 10.42 -4.80
CA THR A 366 25.36 11.84 -5.01
C THR A 366 24.32 12.51 -5.90
N ARG A 367 24.38 13.84 -5.99
CA ARG A 367 23.57 14.63 -6.93
C ARG A 367 23.85 14.22 -8.39
N ASP A 368 25.09 13.87 -8.72
CA ASP A 368 25.49 13.39 -10.04
C ASP A 368 24.88 12.01 -10.33
N ASP A 369 24.85 11.10 -9.36
CA ASP A 369 24.18 9.80 -9.52
C ASP A 369 22.68 9.99 -9.82
N LEU A 370 22.01 10.93 -9.17
CA LEU A 370 20.61 11.27 -9.46
C LEU A 370 20.47 11.82 -10.89
N GLU A 371 21.39 12.67 -11.36
CA GLU A 371 21.37 13.16 -12.74
C GLU A 371 21.53 12.04 -13.77
N GLN A 372 22.46 11.12 -13.53
CA GLN A 372 22.66 9.98 -14.42
C GLN A 372 21.46 9.03 -14.41
N GLU A 373 20.85 8.77 -13.24
CA GLU A 373 19.65 7.95 -13.16
C GLU A 373 18.46 8.60 -13.87
N ALA A 374 18.30 9.92 -13.76
CA ALA A 374 17.27 10.65 -14.49
C ALA A 374 17.41 10.46 -16.02
N LYS A 375 18.62 10.52 -16.55
CA LYS A 375 18.91 10.24 -17.97
C LYS A 375 18.53 8.82 -18.35
N ARG A 376 18.87 7.84 -17.50
CA ARG A 376 18.48 6.44 -17.72
C ARG A 376 16.98 6.25 -17.75
N CYS A 377 16.24 7.01 -16.92
CA CYS A 377 14.78 7.04 -16.86
C CYS A 377 14.14 7.92 -17.96
N SER A 378 14.91 8.39 -18.95
CA SER A 378 14.45 9.26 -20.03
C SER A 378 13.86 10.60 -19.55
N LEU A 379 14.33 11.10 -18.40
CA LEU A 379 13.99 12.43 -17.89
C LEU A 379 15.03 13.47 -18.32
N GLY A 380 14.57 14.69 -18.59
CA GLY A 380 15.45 15.81 -18.88
C GLY A 380 16.28 16.20 -17.65
N SER A 381 17.63 16.11 -17.74
CA SER A 381 18.54 16.39 -16.62
C SER A 381 18.26 17.71 -15.91
N LYS A 382 18.02 18.78 -16.67
CA LYS A 382 17.74 20.10 -16.10
C LYS A 382 16.51 20.10 -15.18
N VAL A 383 15.43 19.44 -15.59
CA VAL A 383 14.20 19.34 -14.82
C VAL A 383 14.41 18.44 -13.60
N ALA A 384 15.09 17.30 -13.80
CA ALA A 384 15.36 16.35 -12.73
C ALA A 384 16.21 16.96 -11.59
N ILE A 385 17.24 17.72 -11.95
CA ILE A 385 18.11 18.37 -10.98
C ILE A 385 17.45 19.60 -10.34
N LYS A 386 16.63 20.33 -11.08
CA LYS A 386 15.81 21.38 -10.48
C LYS A 386 14.91 20.83 -9.38
N ILE A 387 14.27 19.67 -9.60
CA ILE A 387 13.45 19.00 -8.58
C ILE A 387 14.30 18.64 -7.34
N TYR A 388 15.50 18.11 -7.54
CA TYR A 388 16.41 17.83 -6.43
C TYR A 388 16.71 19.12 -5.63
N ASP A 389 17.12 20.20 -6.31
CA ASP A 389 17.50 21.46 -5.68
C ASP A 389 16.30 22.07 -4.90
N GLU A 390 15.08 22.03 -5.47
CA GLU A 390 13.84 22.46 -4.80
C GLU A 390 13.59 21.68 -3.50
N LEU A 391 13.62 20.35 -3.57
CA LEU A 391 13.37 19.48 -2.42
C LEU A 391 14.46 19.64 -1.36
N HIS A 392 15.74 19.64 -1.76
CA HIS A 392 16.87 19.77 -0.85
C HIS A 392 16.85 21.10 -0.10
N ASN A 393 16.54 22.20 -0.78
CA ASN A 393 16.44 23.52 -0.16
C ASN A 393 15.20 23.66 0.75
N GLY A 394 14.09 23.00 0.42
CA GLY A 394 12.83 23.09 1.16
C GLY A 394 12.70 22.14 2.33
N ILE A 395 13.42 21.01 2.34
CA ILE A 395 13.19 19.90 3.26
C ILE A 395 13.30 20.28 4.74
N LYS A 396 14.29 21.11 5.11
CA LYS A 396 14.47 21.53 6.50
C LYS A 396 13.25 22.27 7.03
N LYS A 397 12.74 23.23 6.25
CA LYS A 397 11.56 23.99 6.64
C LYS A 397 10.33 23.08 6.71
N ALA A 398 10.13 22.22 5.71
CA ALA A 398 8.99 21.29 5.66
C ALA A 398 8.96 20.35 6.87
N ILE A 399 10.10 19.79 7.29
CA ILE A 399 10.21 18.92 8.47
C ILE A 399 9.89 19.70 9.76
N LEU A 400 10.43 20.91 9.94
CA LEU A 400 10.17 21.70 11.13
C LEU A 400 8.72 22.16 11.24
N ASP A 401 8.12 22.66 10.16
CA ASP A 401 6.71 23.07 10.11
C ASP A 401 5.78 21.87 10.40
N SER A 402 6.12 20.68 9.90
CA SER A 402 5.35 19.45 10.16
C SER A 402 5.47 18.98 11.61
N ALA A 403 6.65 19.10 12.20
CA ALA A 403 6.86 18.76 13.61
C ALA A 403 6.12 19.72 14.55
N GLU A 404 6.08 21.01 14.21
CA GLU A 404 5.32 22.00 14.96
C GLU A 404 3.83 21.70 14.91
N GLU A 405 3.28 21.42 13.74
CA GLU A 405 1.88 21.02 13.54
C GLU A 405 1.52 19.79 14.40
N LEU A 406 2.36 18.75 14.36
CA LEU A 406 2.16 17.55 15.18
C LEU A 406 2.30 17.83 16.69
N SER A 407 3.22 18.71 17.08
CA SER A 407 3.39 19.12 18.48
C SER A 407 2.16 19.88 19.01
N GLN A 408 1.60 20.78 18.20
CA GLN A 408 0.34 21.50 18.49
C GLN A 408 -0.85 20.54 18.59
N ALA A 409 -0.87 19.46 17.78
CA ALA A 409 -1.84 18.37 17.88
C ALA A 409 -1.62 17.44 19.11
N GLY A 410 -0.61 17.73 19.95
CA GLY A 410 -0.36 17.00 21.19
C GLY A 410 0.73 15.93 21.16
N PHE A 411 1.45 15.77 20.04
CA PHE A 411 2.56 14.80 19.86
C PHE A 411 3.89 15.45 20.26
N LYS A 412 4.19 15.49 21.54
CA LYS A 412 5.34 16.19 22.14
C LYS A 412 6.69 15.64 21.67
N GLU A 413 6.74 14.42 21.14
CA GLU A 413 7.93 13.77 20.59
C GLU A 413 8.28 14.26 19.17
N ALA A 414 7.36 14.94 18.48
CA ALA A 414 7.56 15.34 17.08
C ALA A 414 8.78 16.27 16.87
N PRO A 415 9.07 17.28 17.72
CA PRO A 415 10.29 18.09 17.58
C PRO A 415 11.58 17.27 17.69
N SER A 416 11.65 16.35 18.67
CA SER A 416 12.80 15.46 18.82
C SER A 416 12.97 14.51 17.63
N MET A 417 11.87 14.04 17.06
CA MET A 417 11.88 13.23 15.84
C MET A 417 12.43 14.04 14.65
N ALA A 418 11.95 15.26 14.46
CA ALA A 418 12.43 16.17 13.43
C ALA A 418 13.93 16.43 13.52
N GLU A 419 14.46 16.67 14.73
CA GLU A 419 15.89 16.83 14.94
C GLU A 419 16.70 15.61 14.50
N LYS A 420 16.24 14.39 14.80
CA LYS A 420 16.91 13.16 14.36
C LYS A 420 16.93 13.05 12.83
N ILE A 421 15.82 13.32 12.17
CA ILE A 421 15.72 13.31 10.71
C ILE A 421 16.66 14.37 10.11
N LEU A 422 16.66 15.58 10.64
CA LEU A 422 17.51 16.68 10.16
C LEU A 422 19.01 16.44 10.34
N ARG A 423 19.41 15.68 11.37
CA ARG A 423 20.83 15.26 11.51
C ARG A 423 21.27 14.35 10.38
N TYR A 424 20.37 13.54 9.86
CA TYR A 424 20.63 12.71 8.69
C TYR A 424 20.68 13.55 7.40
N VAL A 425 19.67 14.38 7.18
CA VAL A 425 19.54 15.23 5.98
C VAL A 425 20.75 16.18 5.78
N LYS A 426 21.41 16.60 6.85
CA LYS A 426 22.57 17.51 6.80
C LYS A 426 23.91 16.85 6.42
N LYS A 427 23.94 15.52 6.34
CA LYS A 427 25.15 14.77 5.97
C LYS A 427 25.22 14.56 4.47
#